data_bee998694408c71456ce7d9e397884ba
#
_entry.id   bee998694408c71456ce7d9e397884ba
#
_cell.length_a   1.000
_cell.length_b   1.000
_cell.length_c   1.000
_cell.angle_alpha   90.00
_cell.angle_beta   90.00
_cell.angle_gamma   90.00
#
_symmetry.space_group_name_H-M   'P 1'
#
loop_
_entity.id
_entity.type
_entity.pdbx_description
1 polymer ?
#
loop_
_entity_poly.entity_id
_entity_poly.type
_entity_poly.pdbx_seq_one_letter_code
_entity_poly.pdbx_strand_id
1 'polypeptide(L)'
;MTRILNREFDLEAARRLHEEGYLPPVARALSARGIRDASELAQDWKSMLPPAMLEGTREAAERLALARERGERVTVVADYDCDGATACAVAIRGLGMMGVKADYFVPHRVHHGYGLSCAVVDLLAARTPRPDVLLTVDNGVSSAEA
;
A
#
# COMPACT_ATOMS: atom_id res chain seq x y z
N MET A 1 -31.34 -9.92 -9.82
CA MET A 1 -30.57 -10.79 -10.74
C MET A 1 -29.15 -10.26 -10.86
N THR A 2 -28.15 -11.07 -10.53
CA THR A 2 -26.74 -10.67 -10.69
C THR A 2 -26.38 -10.70 -12.18
N ARG A 3 -25.96 -9.57 -12.75
CA ARG A 3 -25.52 -9.49 -14.13
C ARG A 3 -24.03 -9.78 -14.22
N ILE A 4 -23.65 -10.81 -14.95
CA ILE A 4 -22.23 -11.12 -15.24
C ILE A 4 -21.82 -10.30 -16.47
N LEU A 5 -20.81 -9.48 -16.32
CA LEU A 5 -20.23 -8.68 -17.41
C LEU A 5 -18.82 -9.21 -17.70
N ASN A 6 -18.54 -9.47 -18.96
CA ASN A 6 -17.18 -9.75 -19.40
C ASN A 6 -16.41 -8.42 -19.52
N ARG A 7 -15.20 -8.40 -18.97
CA ARG A 7 -14.28 -7.28 -19.16
C ARG A 7 -13.70 -7.34 -20.56
N GLU A 8 -13.67 -6.21 -21.24
CA GLU A 8 -12.96 -6.08 -22.52
C GLU A 8 -11.47 -6.32 -22.32
N PHE A 9 -10.82 -6.89 -23.32
CA PHE A 9 -9.39 -7.18 -23.30
C PHE A 9 -8.79 -6.99 -24.70
N ASP A 10 -7.50 -6.68 -24.77
CA ASP A 10 -6.74 -6.60 -26.00
C ASP A 10 -6.39 -8.01 -26.49
N LEU A 11 -6.91 -8.40 -27.65
CA LEU A 11 -6.71 -9.73 -28.20
C LEU A 11 -5.24 -10.00 -28.59
N GLU A 12 -4.56 -8.98 -29.09
CA GLU A 12 -3.15 -9.06 -29.49
C GLU A 12 -2.24 -9.27 -28.26
N ALA A 13 -2.47 -8.51 -27.19
CA ALA A 13 -1.76 -8.68 -25.93
C ALA A 13 -2.04 -10.07 -25.33
N ALA A 14 -3.29 -10.53 -25.35
CA ALA A 14 -3.62 -11.87 -24.85
C ALA A 14 -2.95 -12.98 -25.66
N ARG A 15 -2.80 -12.81 -26.99
CA ARG A 15 -2.09 -13.76 -27.84
C ARG A 15 -0.61 -13.81 -27.51
N ARG A 16 0.07 -12.65 -27.41
CA ARG A 16 1.49 -12.58 -27.00
C ARG A 16 1.74 -13.25 -25.66
N LEU A 17 0.94 -12.90 -24.65
CA LEU A 17 1.06 -13.52 -23.32
C LEU A 17 0.85 -15.04 -23.38
N HIS A 18 -0.03 -15.52 -24.25
CA HIS A 18 -0.21 -16.97 -24.45
C HIS A 18 1.02 -17.61 -25.11
N GLU A 19 1.61 -16.99 -26.11
CA GLU A 19 2.85 -17.44 -26.76
C GLU A 19 4.04 -17.46 -25.80
N GLU A 20 4.04 -16.58 -24.79
CA GLU A 20 5.01 -16.52 -23.70
C GLU A 20 4.73 -17.54 -22.56
N GLY A 21 3.69 -18.39 -22.72
CA GLY A 21 3.44 -19.54 -21.85
C GLY A 21 2.27 -19.38 -20.87
N TYR A 22 1.56 -18.28 -20.88
CA TYR A 22 0.38 -18.13 -20.02
C TYR A 22 -0.82 -18.90 -20.59
N LEU A 23 -1.57 -19.57 -19.72
CA LEU A 23 -2.81 -20.24 -20.14
C LEU A 23 -3.82 -19.23 -20.73
N PRO A 24 -4.60 -19.58 -21.76
CA PRO A 24 -5.50 -18.63 -22.43
C PRO A 24 -6.44 -17.85 -21.51
N PRO A 25 -7.07 -18.43 -20.46
CA PRO A 25 -7.88 -17.64 -19.52
C PRO A 25 -7.06 -16.62 -18.72
N VAL A 26 -5.83 -16.99 -18.36
CA VAL A 26 -4.91 -16.13 -17.62
C VAL A 26 -4.43 -14.98 -18.51
N ALA A 27 -4.00 -15.28 -19.74
CA ALA A 27 -3.59 -14.27 -20.71
C ALA A 27 -4.70 -13.24 -20.97
N ARG A 28 -5.96 -13.68 -21.13
CA ARG A 28 -7.11 -12.77 -21.24
C ARG A 28 -7.31 -11.92 -19.99
N ALA A 29 -7.20 -12.52 -18.81
CA ALA A 29 -7.38 -11.81 -17.55
C ALA A 29 -6.28 -10.75 -17.32
N LEU A 30 -5.05 -11.05 -17.70
CA LEU A 30 -3.92 -10.12 -17.66
C LEU A 30 -4.11 -8.97 -18.66
N SER A 31 -4.42 -9.30 -19.92
CA SER A 31 -4.68 -8.31 -20.96
C SER A 31 -5.86 -7.39 -20.60
N ALA A 32 -6.93 -7.92 -19.98
CA ALA A 32 -8.06 -7.14 -19.49
C ALA A 32 -7.68 -6.17 -18.35
N ARG A 33 -6.51 -6.32 -17.77
CA ARG A 33 -5.90 -5.44 -16.75
C ARG A 33 -4.86 -4.50 -17.32
N GLY A 34 -4.69 -4.48 -18.64
CA GLY A 34 -3.76 -3.62 -19.34
C GLY A 34 -2.35 -4.18 -19.52
N ILE A 35 -2.08 -5.41 -19.07
CA ILE A 35 -0.80 -6.09 -19.28
C ILE A 35 -0.67 -6.47 -20.75
N ARG A 36 0.43 -6.08 -21.38
CA ARG A 36 0.68 -6.31 -22.81
C ARG A 36 1.84 -7.26 -23.08
N ASP A 37 2.71 -7.43 -22.09
CA ASP A 37 3.96 -8.18 -22.21
C ASP A 37 4.31 -8.83 -20.88
N ALA A 38 4.92 -10.03 -20.90
CA ALA A 38 5.29 -10.76 -19.70
C ALA A 38 6.36 -10.04 -18.86
N SER A 39 7.15 -9.18 -19.47
CA SER A 39 8.14 -8.38 -18.73
C SER A 39 7.51 -7.44 -17.71
N GLU A 40 6.24 -7.01 -17.93
CA GLU A 40 5.48 -6.20 -16.97
C GLU A 40 5.11 -6.99 -15.70
N LEU A 41 5.21 -8.32 -15.75
CA LEU A 41 4.96 -9.22 -14.63
C LEU A 41 6.25 -9.66 -13.90
N ALA A 42 7.40 -9.12 -14.31
CA ALA A 42 8.67 -9.44 -13.68
C ALA A 42 8.68 -9.00 -12.21
N GLN A 43 9.05 -9.94 -11.31
CA GLN A 43 9.09 -9.73 -9.86
C GLN A 43 10.53 -9.68 -9.37
N ASP A 44 11.35 -8.82 -9.98
CA ASP A 44 12.73 -8.60 -9.58
C ASP A 44 12.97 -7.15 -9.14
N TRP A 45 14.08 -6.93 -8.42
CA TRP A 45 14.44 -5.59 -7.95
C TRP A 45 14.69 -4.59 -9.08
N LYS A 46 15.03 -5.07 -10.29
CA LYS A 46 15.32 -4.22 -11.46
C LYS A 46 14.05 -3.70 -12.11
N SER A 47 12.94 -4.43 -11.94
CA SER A 47 11.62 -4.03 -12.45
C SER A 47 10.87 -3.08 -11.52
N MET A 48 11.39 -2.80 -10.32
CA MET A 48 10.78 -1.81 -9.42
C MET A 48 10.77 -0.42 -10.04
N LEU A 49 9.61 0.21 -10.05
CA LEU A 49 9.46 1.59 -10.46
C LEU A 49 10.19 2.53 -9.49
N PRO A 50 10.83 3.60 -9.99
CA PRO A 50 11.42 4.60 -9.12
C PRO A 50 10.39 5.21 -8.16
N PRO A 51 10.72 5.42 -6.87
CA PRO A 51 9.78 6.00 -5.90
C PRO A 51 9.17 7.33 -6.35
N ALA A 52 9.92 8.12 -7.13
CA ALA A 52 9.43 9.41 -7.66
C ALA A 52 8.26 9.29 -8.66
N MET A 53 7.96 8.08 -9.16
CA MET A 53 6.78 7.83 -10.00
C MET A 53 5.50 7.63 -9.18
N LEU A 54 5.61 7.43 -7.88
CA LEU A 54 4.45 7.39 -6.99
C LEU A 54 4.03 8.82 -6.65
N GLU A 55 2.80 9.17 -6.98
CA GLU A 55 2.22 10.47 -6.66
C GLU A 55 2.24 10.74 -5.16
N GLY A 56 2.54 11.98 -4.75
CA GLY A 56 2.62 12.38 -3.35
C GLY A 56 3.89 11.94 -2.62
N THR A 57 4.82 11.19 -3.25
CA THR A 57 6.03 10.71 -2.58
C THR A 57 6.91 11.82 -2.05
N ARG A 58 7.05 12.92 -2.80
CA ARG A 58 7.85 14.08 -2.38
C ARG A 58 7.25 14.72 -1.14
N GLU A 59 5.97 15.01 -1.16
CA GLU A 59 5.23 15.65 -0.07
C GLU A 59 5.27 14.78 1.20
N ALA A 60 5.12 13.47 1.05
CA ALA A 60 5.24 12.53 2.15
C ALA A 60 6.66 12.52 2.74
N ALA A 61 7.69 12.51 1.89
CA ALA A 61 9.08 12.56 2.33
C ALA A 61 9.41 13.87 3.07
N GLU A 62 8.97 15.02 2.53
CA GLU A 62 9.11 16.34 3.15
C GLU A 62 8.39 16.39 4.51
N ARG A 63 7.17 15.82 4.59
CA ARG A 63 6.41 15.75 5.85
C ARG A 63 7.13 14.92 6.93
N LEU A 64 7.73 13.78 6.54
CA LEU A 64 8.50 12.94 7.46
C LEU A 64 9.82 13.59 7.87
N ALA A 65 10.49 14.29 6.96
CA ALA A 65 11.68 15.08 7.27
C ALA A 65 11.36 16.18 8.32
N LEU A 66 10.25 16.87 8.14
CA LEU A 66 9.78 17.87 9.09
C LEU A 66 9.43 17.28 10.46
N ALA A 67 8.81 16.08 10.47
CA ALA A 67 8.52 15.37 11.72
C ALA A 67 9.81 15.04 12.50
N ARG A 68 10.85 14.59 11.77
CA ARG A 68 12.17 14.37 12.36
C ARG A 68 12.75 15.65 12.98
N GLU A 69 12.76 16.74 12.23
CA GLU A 69 13.32 18.04 12.68
C GLU A 69 12.62 18.58 13.93
N ARG A 70 11.29 18.43 13.98
CA ARG A 70 10.46 18.87 15.10
C ARG A 70 10.41 17.88 16.26
N GLY A 71 11.00 16.69 16.11
CA GLY A 71 10.92 15.64 17.10
C GLY A 71 9.52 15.07 17.30
N GLU A 72 8.67 15.21 16.28
CA GLU A 72 7.29 14.73 16.27
C GLU A 72 7.26 13.18 16.32
N ARG A 73 6.16 12.65 16.85
CA ARG A 73 5.92 11.22 16.96
C ARG A 73 5.13 10.74 15.74
N VAL A 74 5.67 9.78 15.01
CA VAL A 74 5.00 9.09 13.91
C VAL A 74 4.42 7.77 14.41
N THR A 75 3.13 7.52 14.22
CA THR A 75 2.55 6.19 14.46
C THR A 75 2.24 5.51 13.13
N VAL A 76 2.83 4.35 12.92
CA VAL A 76 2.59 3.50 11.74
C VAL A 76 1.35 2.66 12.01
N VAL A 77 0.30 2.87 11.21
CA VAL A 77 -0.92 2.06 11.25
C VAL A 77 -0.80 0.97 10.18
N ALA A 78 -0.73 -0.29 10.59
CA ALA A 78 -0.49 -1.42 9.71
C ALA A 78 -1.68 -2.38 9.68
N ASP A 79 -1.83 -3.13 8.58
CA ASP A 79 -2.73 -4.28 8.57
C ASP A 79 -2.13 -5.43 9.40
N TYR A 80 -2.97 -6.38 9.79
CA TYR A 80 -2.64 -7.49 10.72
C TYR A 80 -2.21 -8.76 9.99
N ASP A 81 -2.16 -8.78 8.66
CA ASP A 81 -1.68 -9.91 7.87
C ASP A 81 -0.15 -9.88 7.65
N CYS A 82 0.38 -10.82 6.87
CA CYS A 82 1.82 -10.92 6.64
C CYS A 82 2.40 -9.70 5.92
N ASP A 83 1.66 -9.14 4.97
CA ASP A 83 2.12 -8.00 4.19
C ASP A 83 2.12 -6.73 5.06
N GLY A 84 1.06 -6.54 5.86
CA GLY A 84 1.00 -5.47 6.85
C GLY A 84 2.10 -5.56 7.91
N ALA A 85 2.37 -6.76 8.42
CA ALA A 85 3.43 -6.97 9.42
C ALA A 85 4.82 -6.66 8.83
N THR A 86 5.11 -7.11 7.62
CA THR A 86 6.39 -6.85 6.95
C THR A 86 6.54 -5.38 6.56
N ALA A 87 5.48 -4.75 6.03
CA ALA A 87 5.46 -3.33 5.72
C ALA A 87 5.69 -2.47 6.98
N CYS A 88 5.04 -2.84 8.09
CA CYS A 88 5.25 -2.19 9.40
C CYS A 88 6.71 -2.30 9.87
N ALA A 89 7.29 -3.50 9.80
CA ALA A 89 8.68 -3.71 10.20
C ALA A 89 9.66 -2.89 9.35
N VAL A 90 9.44 -2.81 8.05
CA VAL A 90 10.24 -1.98 7.13
C VAL A 90 10.08 -0.50 7.48
N ALA A 91 8.85 -0.01 7.69
CA ALA A 91 8.58 1.38 8.04
C ALA A 91 9.23 1.77 9.37
N ILE A 92 9.03 1.00 10.44
CA ILE A 92 9.61 1.27 11.76
C ILE A 92 11.13 1.28 11.71
N ARG A 93 11.76 0.29 11.05
CA ARG A 93 13.21 0.24 10.92
C ARG A 93 13.75 1.39 10.08
N GLY A 94 13.12 1.68 8.93
CA GLY A 94 13.51 2.77 8.05
C GLY A 94 13.42 4.14 8.74
N LEU A 95 12.30 4.43 9.40
CA LEU A 95 12.11 5.65 10.18
C LEU A 95 13.14 5.77 11.30
N GLY A 96 13.41 4.68 12.02
CA GLY A 96 14.43 4.64 13.07
C GLY A 96 15.84 4.93 12.54
N MET A 97 16.22 4.35 11.39
CA MET A 97 17.50 4.65 10.72
C MET A 97 17.62 6.12 10.30
N MET A 98 16.53 6.77 9.97
CA MET A 98 16.46 8.19 9.65
C MET A 98 16.35 9.09 10.90
N GLY A 99 16.31 8.53 12.10
CA GLY A 99 16.20 9.29 13.35
C GLY A 99 14.80 9.85 13.63
N VAL A 100 13.77 9.30 13.01
CA VAL A 100 12.36 9.65 13.30
C VAL A 100 11.87 8.83 14.49
N LYS A 101 11.19 9.48 15.44
CA LYS A 101 10.52 8.79 16.56
C LYS A 101 9.26 8.11 16.05
N ALA A 102 9.27 6.78 15.93
CA ALA A 102 8.15 6.02 15.42
C ALA A 102 7.73 4.89 16.37
N ASP A 103 6.43 4.70 16.51
CA ASP A 103 5.80 3.52 17.07
C ASP A 103 4.79 2.94 16.07
N TYR A 104 4.09 1.87 16.42
CA TYR A 104 3.11 1.28 15.53
C TYR A 104 1.79 0.95 16.24
N PHE A 105 0.75 0.80 15.45
CA PHE A 105 -0.56 0.34 15.86
C PHE A 105 -1.12 -0.62 14.80
N VAL A 106 -1.58 -1.79 15.26
CA VAL A 106 -2.28 -2.76 14.41
C VAL A 106 -3.72 -2.84 14.88
N PRO A 107 -4.69 -2.39 14.04
CA PRO A 107 -6.10 -2.45 14.39
C PRO A 107 -6.59 -3.89 14.56
N HIS A 108 -7.44 -4.14 15.53
CA HIS A 108 -8.08 -5.44 15.69
C HIS A 108 -9.30 -5.55 14.77
N ARG A 109 -9.26 -6.46 13.78
CA ARG A 109 -10.29 -6.58 12.73
C ARG A 109 -11.74 -6.62 13.25
N VAL A 110 -11.98 -7.34 14.33
CA VAL A 110 -13.34 -7.51 14.88
C VAL A 110 -13.84 -6.26 15.58
N HIS A 111 -12.94 -5.50 16.25
CA HIS A 111 -13.32 -4.33 17.05
C HIS A 111 -13.21 -3.01 16.29
N HIS A 112 -12.25 -2.91 15.37
CA HIS A 112 -11.94 -1.65 14.71
C HIS A 112 -12.24 -1.66 13.19
N GLY A 113 -12.61 -2.82 12.64
CA GLY A 113 -12.78 -2.98 11.19
C GLY A 113 -11.46 -3.12 10.44
N TYR A 114 -11.51 -2.94 9.13
CA TYR A 114 -10.37 -3.02 8.23
C TYR A 114 -9.81 -1.62 7.94
N GLY A 115 -8.49 -1.52 7.95
CA GLY A 115 -7.77 -0.30 7.56
C GLY A 115 -7.87 0.84 8.58
N LEU A 116 -7.63 2.06 8.11
CA LEU A 116 -7.79 3.27 8.91
C LEU A 116 -9.27 3.68 8.91
N SER A 117 -9.95 3.49 10.02
CA SER A 117 -11.33 3.91 10.26
C SER A 117 -11.38 5.07 11.23
N CYS A 118 -12.51 5.83 11.26
CA CYS A 118 -12.73 6.90 12.25
C CYS A 118 -12.49 6.39 13.68
N ALA A 119 -12.96 5.17 14.00
CA ALA A 119 -12.74 4.57 15.32
C ALA A 119 -11.26 4.37 15.66
N VAL A 120 -10.43 4.01 14.67
CA VAL A 120 -8.97 3.91 14.83
C VAL A 120 -8.36 5.28 15.05
N VAL A 121 -8.78 6.27 14.29
CA VAL A 121 -8.29 7.67 14.44
C VAL A 121 -8.64 8.21 15.83
N ASP A 122 -9.88 8.03 16.30
CA ASP A 122 -10.32 8.47 17.63
C ASP A 122 -9.50 7.80 18.75
N LEU A 123 -9.26 6.49 18.60
CA LEU A 123 -8.47 5.73 19.56
C LEU A 123 -7.02 6.23 19.61
N LEU A 124 -6.42 6.52 18.46
CA LEU A 124 -5.04 7.05 18.36
C LEU A 124 -4.98 8.50 18.87
N ALA A 125 -5.99 9.31 18.59
CA ALA A 125 -6.09 10.67 19.12
C ALA A 125 -6.21 10.76 20.62
N ALA A 126 -6.80 9.73 21.26
CA ALA A 126 -6.92 9.62 22.72
C ALA A 126 -5.67 9.07 23.42
N ARG A 127 -4.64 8.61 22.68
CA ARG A 127 -3.39 8.08 23.27
C ARG A 127 -2.60 9.16 24.00
N THR A 128 -1.89 8.72 25.03
CA THR A 128 -0.91 9.56 25.72
C THR A 128 0.46 8.89 25.70
N PRO A 129 1.45 9.46 25.02
CA PRO A 129 1.38 10.66 24.20
C PRO A 129 0.64 10.44 22.87
N ARG A 130 -0.05 11.48 22.42
CA ARG A 130 -0.75 11.48 21.12
C ARG A 130 0.26 11.46 19.96
N PRO A 131 -0.01 10.73 18.87
CA PRO A 131 0.77 10.85 17.64
C PRO A 131 0.57 12.21 16.97
N ASP A 132 1.62 12.73 16.36
CA ASP A 132 1.60 13.96 15.56
C ASP A 132 1.36 13.65 14.07
N VAL A 133 1.78 12.45 13.64
CA VAL A 133 1.64 11.96 12.26
C VAL A 133 1.16 10.53 12.28
N LEU A 134 0.18 10.21 11.44
CA LEU A 134 -0.22 8.84 11.13
C LEU A 134 0.35 8.46 9.76
N LEU A 135 1.03 7.33 9.70
CA LEU A 135 1.55 6.73 8.47
C LEU A 135 0.87 5.37 8.28
N THR A 136 0.08 5.22 7.25
CA THR A 136 -0.54 3.93 6.95
C THR A 136 0.37 3.09 6.05
N VAL A 137 0.45 1.79 6.31
CA VAL A 137 1.16 0.83 5.47
C VAL A 137 0.25 -0.35 5.20
N ASP A 138 0.25 -0.83 3.94
CA ASP A 138 -0.61 -1.93 3.49
C ASP A 138 -2.11 -1.67 3.74
N ASN A 139 -2.51 -0.43 3.67
CA ASN A 139 -3.90 0.00 3.78
C ASN A 139 -4.41 0.46 2.41
N GLY A 140 -5.68 0.19 2.14
CA GLY A 140 -6.33 0.72 0.94
C GLY A 140 -6.40 2.25 0.94
N VAL A 141 -6.56 2.83 -0.25
CA VAL A 141 -6.63 4.29 -0.46
C VAL A 141 -8.03 4.89 -0.20
N SER A 142 -8.98 4.10 0.26
CA SER A 142 -10.39 4.51 0.38
C SER A 142 -10.78 5.02 1.78
N SER A 143 -9.81 5.27 2.66
CA SER A 143 -10.05 5.77 4.03
C SER A 143 -10.24 7.31 4.08
N ALA A 144 -10.93 7.88 3.10
CA ALA A 144 -11.11 9.34 2.99
C ALA A 144 -12.02 9.95 4.07
N GLU A 145 -12.79 9.11 4.78
CA GLU A 145 -13.70 9.54 5.87
C GLU A 145 -13.04 9.53 7.25
N ALA A 146 -11.83 8.96 7.34
CA ALA A 146 -11.07 8.84 8.60
C ALA A 146 -10.06 10.05 8.80
#